data_bca0ee2d8503a4883653d3c1341ff0fe
#
_entry.id   bca0ee2d8503a4883653d3c1341ff0fe
#
_cell.length_a   1.000
_cell.length_b   1.000
_cell.length_c   1.000
_cell.angle_alpha   90.00
_cell.angle_beta   90.00
_cell.angle_gamma   90.00
#
_symmetry.space_group_name_H-M   'P 1'
#
loop_
_entity.id
_entity.type
_entity.pdbx_description
1 polymer ?
#
loop_
_entity_poly.entity_id
_entity_poly.type
_entity_poly.pdbx_seq_one_letter_code
_entity_poly.pdbx_strand_id
1 'polypeptide(L)'
;MGMSGLLDVARYKSFIAEALNVSTKDIQALILGGHGKSMVPMPRYTTIGGIPIRNLLSEDKVQEAIHRTQLGGEEIINHLGRSGWYAAGAAVCEMVEAVICDQRRVFPACAYLNGEYGCKDIYLGVPVIIGKYGVERVIELDEDDKERFIQSKKEVLNTLNLLS
;
A
#
# COMPACT_ATOMS: atom_id res chain seq x y z
N MET A 1 -3.01 -11.98 7.40
CA MET A 1 -2.85 -10.94 6.36
C MET A 1 -3.90 -9.86 6.52
N GLY A 2 -3.61 -8.64 6.07
CA GLY A 2 -4.50 -7.49 6.16
C GLY A 2 -4.51 -6.66 4.87
N MET A 3 -5.58 -5.90 4.65
CA MET A 3 -5.90 -5.24 3.38
C MET A 3 -5.44 -3.78 3.28
N SER A 4 -4.79 -3.23 4.31
CA SER A 4 -4.45 -1.79 4.37
C SER A 4 -3.70 -1.30 3.15
N GLY A 5 -2.72 -2.05 2.66
CA GLY A 5 -1.95 -1.67 1.48
C GLY A 5 -2.78 -1.58 0.20
N LEU A 6 -3.75 -2.49 -0.01
CA LEU A 6 -4.67 -2.41 -1.15
C LEU A 6 -5.52 -1.14 -1.10
N LEU A 7 -6.09 -0.85 0.08
CA LEU A 7 -6.88 0.35 0.31
C LEU A 7 -6.06 1.62 0.05
N ASP A 8 -4.85 1.67 0.58
CA ASP A 8 -3.96 2.82 0.42
C ASP A 8 -3.52 3.01 -1.03
N VAL A 9 -3.20 1.92 -1.74
CA VAL A 9 -2.91 1.95 -3.18
C VAL A 9 -4.11 2.44 -3.98
N ALA A 10 -5.33 2.04 -3.65
CA ALA A 10 -6.53 2.52 -4.34
C ALA A 10 -6.68 4.05 -4.21
N ARG A 11 -6.43 4.61 -3.03
CA ARG A 11 -6.42 6.07 -2.81
C ARG A 11 -5.31 6.75 -3.61
N TYR A 12 -4.09 6.22 -3.54
CA TYR A 12 -2.95 6.78 -4.27
C TYR A 12 -3.19 6.81 -5.78
N LYS A 13 -3.71 5.71 -6.34
CA LYS A 13 -4.11 5.63 -7.75
C LYS A 13 -5.19 6.67 -8.09
N SER A 14 -6.14 6.92 -7.21
CA SER A 14 -7.19 7.93 -7.44
C SER A 14 -6.62 9.34 -7.54
N PHE A 15 -5.69 9.72 -6.67
CA PHE A 15 -5.05 11.02 -6.71
C PHE A 15 -4.12 11.20 -7.93
N ILE A 16 -3.41 10.16 -8.33
CA ILE A 16 -2.61 10.17 -9.56
C ILE A 16 -3.51 10.29 -10.80
N ALA A 17 -4.62 9.54 -10.82
CA ALA A 17 -5.59 9.58 -11.92
C ALA A 17 -6.20 10.96 -12.07
N GLU A 18 -6.55 11.62 -10.97
CA GLU A 18 -7.03 13.01 -10.93
C GLU A 18 -5.98 13.98 -11.50
N ALA A 19 -4.72 13.87 -11.05
CA ALA A 19 -3.64 14.75 -11.47
C ALA A 19 -3.29 14.63 -12.96
N LEU A 20 -3.46 13.43 -13.55
CA LEU A 20 -3.13 13.14 -14.95
C LEU A 20 -4.36 13.11 -15.87
N ASN A 21 -5.57 13.15 -15.31
CA ASN A 21 -6.83 12.93 -16.04
C ASN A 21 -6.84 11.61 -16.83
N VAL A 22 -6.45 10.50 -16.16
CA VAL A 22 -6.39 9.15 -16.73
C VAL A 22 -7.21 8.15 -15.90
N SER A 23 -7.45 6.96 -16.45
CA SER A 23 -8.13 5.89 -15.73
C SER A 23 -7.25 5.32 -14.61
N THR A 24 -7.84 5.05 -13.43
CA THR A 24 -7.15 4.31 -12.35
C THR A 24 -6.77 2.88 -12.76
N LYS A 25 -7.41 2.32 -13.81
CA LYS A 25 -7.11 0.97 -14.32
C LYS A 25 -5.72 0.87 -14.96
N ASP A 26 -5.22 1.98 -15.51
CA ASP A 26 -3.91 2.03 -16.16
C ASP A 26 -2.76 2.29 -15.19
N ILE A 27 -3.07 2.59 -13.92
CA ILE A 27 -2.08 2.88 -12.91
C ILE A 27 -1.71 1.61 -12.15
N GLN A 28 -0.43 1.27 -12.13
CA GLN A 28 0.14 0.29 -11.23
C GLN A 28 0.91 1.05 -10.15
N ALA A 29 0.67 0.72 -8.88
CA ALA A 29 1.31 1.41 -7.76
C ALA A 29 1.57 0.46 -6.61
N LEU A 30 2.52 0.82 -5.75
CA LEU A 30 2.92 0.06 -4.59
C LEU A 30 3.02 0.97 -3.36
N ILE A 31 2.49 0.51 -2.23
CA ILE A 31 2.65 1.14 -0.92
C ILE A 31 3.05 0.07 0.08
N LEU A 32 4.06 0.36 0.89
CA LEU A 32 4.62 -0.54 1.89
C LEU A 32 4.44 0.02 3.31
N GLY A 33 4.87 -0.76 4.29
CA GLY A 33 4.97 -0.33 5.68
C GLY A 33 3.67 -0.39 6.45
N GLY A 34 3.46 0.57 7.35
CA GLY A 34 2.27 0.72 8.16
C GLY A 34 1.10 1.30 7.40
N HIS A 35 0.07 1.75 8.13
CA HIS A 35 -1.12 2.40 7.60
C HIS A 35 -1.18 3.87 8.05
N GLY A 36 -1.82 4.75 7.27
CA GLY A 36 -1.89 6.17 7.57
C GLY A 36 -0.53 6.86 7.37
N LYS A 37 -0.09 7.65 8.35
CA LYS A 37 1.15 8.44 8.23
C LYS A 37 2.42 7.59 8.11
N SER A 38 2.39 6.36 8.59
CA SER A 38 3.52 5.42 8.50
C SER A 38 3.59 4.63 7.20
N MET A 39 2.64 4.79 6.28
CA MET A 39 2.71 4.18 4.96
C MET A 39 3.85 4.75 4.12
N VAL A 40 4.42 3.91 3.26
CA VAL A 40 5.53 4.26 2.37
C VAL A 40 5.10 4.06 0.92
N PRO A 41 4.53 5.08 0.26
CA PRO A 41 4.29 5.05 -1.17
C PRO A 41 5.60 4.96 -1.95
N MET A 42 5.59 4.16 -3.02
CA MET A 42 6.77 3.81 -3.80
C MET A 42 6.68 4.35 -5.24
N PRO A 43 7.02 5.66 -5.48
CA PRO A 43 6.95 6.24 -6.82
C PRO A 43 7.82 5.51 -7.85
N ARG A 44 8.95 4.91 -7.42
CA ARG A 44 9.83 4.12 -8.29
C ARG A 44 9.10 2.93 -8.94
N TYR A 45 8.15 2.34 -8.22
CA TYR A 45 7.33 1.21 -8.69
C TYR A 45 5.94 1.64 -9.14
N THR A 46 5.73 2.95 -9.34
CA THR A 46 4.46 3.48 -9.81
C THR A 46 4.55 3.80 -11.30
N THR A 47 3.69 3.17 -12.08
CA THR A 47 3.64 3.34 -13.54
C THR A 47 2.21 3.59 -14.03
N ILE A 48 2.09 4.28 -15.15
CA ILE A 48 0.85 4.52 -15.88
C ILE A 48 1.00 3.94 -17.28
N GLY A 49 0.29 2.85 -17.58
CA GLY A 49 0.46 2.14 -18.84
C GLY A 49 1.90 1.65 -19.06
N GLY A 50 2.64 1.34 -18.01
CA GLY A 50 4.05 0.95 -18.04
C GLY A 50 5.05 2.13 -18.07
N ILE A 51 4.58 3.38 -18.14
CA ILE A 51 5.44 4.58 -18.12
C ILE A 51 5.66 4.98 -16.65
N PRO A 52 6.92 5.17 -16.19
CA PRO A 52 7.20 5.63 -14.84
C PRO A 52 6.51 6.96 -14.52
N ILE A 53 5.92 7.07 -13.32
CA ILE A 53 5.19 8.27 -12.90
C ILE A 53 6.00 9.56 -13.02
N ARG A 54 7.31 9.50 -12.76
CA ARG A 54 8.23 10.65 -12.83
C ARG A 54 8.44 11.19 -14.23
N ASN A 55 8.05 10.44 -15.28
CA ASN A 55 8.06 10.92 -16.66
C ASN A 55 6.79 11.70 -17.02
N LEU A 56 5.74 11.60 -16.18
CA LEU A 56 4.42 12.16 -16.45
C LEU A 56 4.03 13.26 -15.46
N LEU A 57 4.52 13.21 -14.24
CA LEU A 57 4.26 14.19 -13.18
C LEU A 57 5.57 14.79 -12.65
N SER A 58 5.52 16.07 -12.30
CA SER A 58 6.60 16.72 -11.55
C SER A 58 6.71 16.12 -10.15
N GLU A 59 7.90 16.22 -9.55
CA GLU A 59 8.12 15.71 -8.19
C GLU A 59 7.13 16.30 -7.18
N ASP A 60 6.82 17.61 -7.29
CA ASP A 60 5.86 18.29 -6.40
C ASP A 60 4.47 17.64 -6.49
N LYS A 61 4.02 17.28 -7.69
CA LYS A 61 2.73 16.61 -7.89
C LYS A 61 2.73 15.17 -7.37
N VAL A 62 3.85 14.48 -7.48
CA VAL A 62 4.01 13.15 -6.87
C VAL A 62 3.95 13.26 -5.35
N GLN A 63 4.63 14.23 -4.75
CA GLN A 63 4.60 14.45 -3.29
C GLN A 63 3.22 14.90 -2.80
N GLU A 64 2.49 15.72 -3.56
CA GLU A 64 1.10 16.08 -3.28
C GLU A 64 0.20 14.83 -3.23
N ALA A 65 0.29 13.93 -4.22
CA ALA A 65 -0.46 12.69 -4.25
C ALA A 65 -0.12 11.76 -3.07
N ILE A 66 1.17 11.67 -2.69
CA ILE A 66 1.63 10.93 -1.52
C ILE A 66 1.00 11.51 -0.24
N HIS A 67 1.11 12.81 -0.04
CA HIS A 67 0.59 13.48 1.15
C HIS A 67 -0.94 13.30 1.30
N ARG A 68 -1.70 13.51 0.23
CA ARG A 68 -3.15 13.28 0.21
C ARG A 68 -3.49 11.82 0.52
N THR A 69 -2.69 10.86 0.04
CA THR A 69 -2.90 9.44 0.33
C THR A 69 -2.75 9.15 1.82
N GLN A 70 -1.73 9.70 2.46
CA GLN A 70 -1.47 9.54 3.89
C GLN A 70 -2.59 10.13 4.76
N LEU A 71 -3.20 11.23 4.33
CA LEU A 71 -4.29 11.91 5.02
C LEU A 71 -5.69 11.46 4.57
N GLY A 72 -5.80 10.64 3.53
CA GLY A 72 -7.08 10.31 2.91
C GLY A 72 -8.10 9.64 3.85
N GLY A 73 -7.66 8.98 4.90
CA GLY A 73 -8.53 8.46 5.95
C GLY A 73 -9.17 9.57 6.78
N GLU A 74 -8.39 10.58 7.16
CA GLU A 74 -8.86 11.77 7.90
C GLU A 74 -9.81 12.62 7.03
N GLU A 75 -9.48 12.78 5.74
CA GLU A 75 -10.35 13.51 4.78
C GLU A 75 -11.74 12.86 4.66
N ILE A 76 -11.81 11.53 4.55
CA ILE A 76 -13.08 10.80 4.50
C ILE A 76 -13.88 10.98 5.80
N ILE A 77 -13.24 10.88 6.97
CA ILE A 77 -13.88 11.06 8.25
C ILE A 77 -14.44 12.49 8.38
N ASN A 78 -13.70 13.49 7.96
CA ASN A 78 -14.12 14.89 8.01
C ASN A 78 -15.36 15.16 7.13
N HIS A 79 -15.44 14.51 5.96
CA HIS A 79 -16.60 14.68 5.05
C HIS A 79 -17.81 13.81 5.42
N LEU A 80 -17.59 12.60 5.91
CA LEU A 80 -18.67 11.63 6.16
C LEU A 80 -19.07 11.52 7.64
N GLY A 81 -18.30 12.11 8.56
CA GLY A 81 -18.47 11.93 10.00
C GLY A 81 -18.17 10.50 10.50
N ARG A 82 -17.62 9.63 9.63
CA ARG A 82 -17.31 8.23 9.94
C ARG A 82 -16.27 7.66 8.98
N SER A 83 -15.66 6.53 9.34
CA SER A 83 -14.70 5.81 8.49
C SER A 83 -15.31 5.33 7.17
N GLY A 84 -14.47 5.30 6.11
CA GLY A 84 -14.85 4.83 4.78
C GLY A 84 -14.79 3.30 4.64
N TRP A 85 -15.68 2.58 5.31
CA TRP A 85 -15.72 1.10 5.35
C TRP A 85 -15.97 0.41 3.99
N TYR A 86 -16.69 1.08 3.06
CA TYR A 86 -16.92 0.53 1.72
C TYR A 86 -15.63 0.23 0.96
N ALA A 87 -14.65 1.13 1.03
CA ALA A 87 -13.36 0.93 0.39
C ALA A 87 -12.58 -0.21 1.04
N ALA A 88 -12.68 -0.35 2.37
CA ALA A 88 -12.12 -1.49 3.10
C ALA A 88 -12.78 -2.81 2.67
N GLY A 89 -14.11 -2.84 2.54
CA GLY A 89 -14.85 -3.98 2.04
C GLY A 89 -14.44 -4.38 0.62
N ALA A 90 -14.30 -3.42 -0.28
CA ALA A 90 -13.84 -3.67 -1.65
C ALA A 90 -12.43 -4.28 -1.70
N ALA A 91 -11.48 -3.76 -0.90
CA ALA A 91 -10.14 -4.32 -0.82
C ALA A 91 -10.14 -5.76 -0.28
N VAL A 92 -10.97 -6.06 0.73
CA VAL A 92 -11.14 -7.44 1.23
C VAL A 92 -11.73 -8.33 0.15
N CYS A 93 -12.74 -7.88 -0.61
CA CYS A 93 -13.33 -8.66 -1.70
C CYS A 93 -12.28 -9.05 -2.76
N GLU A 94 -11.39 -8.12 -3.16
CA GLU A 94 -10.31 -8.43 -4.11
C GLU A 94 -9.36 -9.51 -3.56
N MET A 95 -9.02 -9.46 -2.26
CA MET A 95 -8.18 -10.48 -1.64
C MET A 95 -8.88 -11.84 -1.56
N VAL A 96 -10.16 -11.85 -1.22
CA VAL A 96 -10.97 -13.07 -1.15
C VAL A 96 -11.11 -13.70 -2.54
N GLU A 97 -11.36 -12.90 -3.58
CA GLU A 97 -11.42 -13.36 -4.96
C GLU A 97 -10.08 -13.99 -5.39
N ALA A 98 -8.94 -13.36 -5.07
CA ALA A 98 -7.63 -13.91 -5.39
C ALA A 98 -7.37 -15.26 -4.73
N VAL A 99 -7.88 -15.47 -3.51
CA VAL A 99 -7.79 -16.76 -2.80
C VAL A 99 -8.71 -17.80 -3.39
N ILE A 100 -10.00 -17.48 -3.55
CA ILE A 100 -11.02 -18.44 -4.01
C ILE A 100 -10.76 -18.90 -5.44
N CYS A 101 -10.33 -17.97 -6.32
CA CYS A 101 -10.05 -18.24 -7.73
C CYS A 101 -8.58 -18.64 -7.99
N ASP A 102 -7.75 -18.81 -6.96
CA ASP A 102 -6.31 -19.10 -7.07
C ASP A 102 -5.58 -18.18 -8.07
N GLN A 103 -5.87 -16.89 -8.02
CA GLN A 103 -5.39 -15.94 -9.04
C GLN A 103 -3.89 -15.65 -8.93
N ARG A 104 -3.25 -15.92 -7.80
CA ARG A 104 -1.83 -15.66 -7.52
C ARG A 104 -1.40 -14.22 -7.83
N ARG A 105 -2.25 -13.27 -7.42
CA ARG A 105 -2.03 -11.84 -7.65
C ARG A 105 -0.95 -11.29 -6.73
N VAL A 106 -0.23 -10.30 -7.24
CA VAL A 106 0.70 -9.51 -6.43
C VAL A 106 -0.08 -8.36 -5.80
N PHE A 107 -0.13 -8.36 -4.46
CA PHE A 107 -0.77 -7.30 -3.68
C PHE A 107 0.17 -6.66 -2.68
N PRO A 108 0.08 -5.35 -2.41
CA PRO A 108 0.60 -4.74 -1.20
C PRO A 108 -0.35 -5.10 -0.05
N ALA A 109 0.01 -6.08 0.74
CA ALA A 109 -0.82 -6.53 1.86
C ALA A 109 -0.02 -6.63 3.15
N CYS A 110 -0.69 -6.44 4.28
CA CYS A 110 -0.08 -6.66 5.58
C CYS A 110 0.13 -8.16 5.79
N ALA A 111 1.39 -8.58 5.88
CA ALA A 111 1.79 -9.97 6.09
C ALA A 111 2.68 -10.10 7.32
N TYR A 112 2.66 -11.30 7.93
CA TYR A 112 3.59 -11.67 8.98
C TYR A 112 4.98 -11.91 8.36
N LEU A 113 5.98 -11.26 8.93
CA LEU A 113 7.38 -11.36 8.48
C LEU A 113 8.20 -12.14 9.50
N ASN A 114 9.00 -13.08 9.01
CA ASN A 114 9.87 -13.93 9.82
C ASN A 114 11.28 -14.08 9.21
N GLY A 115 11.86 -12.98 8.81
CA GLY A 115 13.19 -12.87 8.19
C GLY A 115 13.21 -11.90 7.03
N GLU A 116 12.12 -11.82 6.29
CA GLU A 116 12.00 -10.96 5.12
C GLU A 116 12.17 -9.47 5.52
N TYR A 117 12.82 -8.69 4.68
CA TYR A 117 13.18 -7.29 4.95
C TYR A 117 13.98 -7.10 6.26
N GLY A 118 14.66 -8.16 6.74
CA GLY A 118 15.34 -8.13 8.06
C GLY A 118 14.36 -7.91 9.22
N CYS A 119 13.10 -8.32 9.06
CA CYS A 119 12.04 -8.19 10.05
C CYS A 119 11.70 -9.56 10.64
N LYS A 120 11.42 -9.60 11.94
CA LYS A 120 11.01 -10.82 12.64
C LYS A 120 9.86 -10.50 13.59
N ASP A 121 8.90 -11.42 13.65
CA ASP A 121 7.76 -11.38 14.58
C ASP A 121 6.92 -10.09 14.46
N ILE A 122 6.72 -9.60 13.23
CA ILE A 122 5.98 -8.36 12.98
C ILE A 122 5.06 -8.50 11.77
N TYR A 123 3.92 -7.80 11.81
CA TYR A 123 3.03 -7.62 10.68
C TYR A 123 3.30 -6.27 10.01
N LEU A 124 3.67 -6.28 8.73
CA LEU A 124 3.91 -5.06 7.93
C LEU A 124 3.34 -5.20 6.51
N GLY A 125 3.01 -4.06 5.91
CA GLY A 125 2.63 -3.99 4.50
C GLY A 125 3.83 -4.24 3.60
N VAL A 126 3.78 -5.31 2.82
CA VAL A 126 4.82 -5.71 1.86
C VAL A 126 4.17 -6.27 0.59
N PRO A 127 4.90 -6.31 -0.54
CA PRO A 127 4.38 -6.97 -1.73
C PRO A 127 4.35 -8.48 -1.49
N VAL A 128 3.17 -9.08 -1.70
CA VAL A 128 2.98 -10.52 -1.52
C VAL A 128 2.26 -11.13 -2.71
N ILE A 129 2.50 -12.41 -2.97
CA ILE A 129 1.67 -13.21 -3.86
C ILE A 129 0.57 -13.84 -3.02
N ILE A 130 -0.69 -13.58 -3.41
CA ILE A 130 -1.88 -14.16 -2.78
C ILE A 130 -2.55 -15.13 -3.77
N GLY A 131 -2.61 -16.40 -3.39
CA GLY A 131 -3.30 -17.47 -4.08
C GLY A 131 -4.19 -18.27 -3.12
N LYS A 132 -4.59 -19.48 -3.49
CA LYS A 132 -5.53 -20.32 -2.73
C LYS A 132 -5.12 -20.63 -1.29
N TYR A 133 -3.84 -20.55 -0.99
CA TYR A 133 -3.32 -20.77 0.38
C TYR A 133 -3.14 -19.46 1.19
N GLY A 134 -3.65 -18.34 0.68
CA GLY A 134 -3.41 -17.02 1.26
C GLY A 134 -2.11 -16.41 0.78
N VAL A 135 -1.28 -15.86 1.68
CA VAL A 135 0.06 -15.36 1.34
C VAL A 135 0.97 -16.53 1.03
N GLU A 136 1.32 -16.71 -0.24
CA GLU A 136 2.20 -17.80 -0.70
C GLU A 136 3.68 -17.38 -0.73
N ARG A 137 3.94 -16.10 -0.94
CA ARG A 137 5.31 -15.55 -0.96
C ARG A 137 5.33 -14.06 -0.67
N VAL A 138 6.30 -13.62 0.12
CA VAL A 138 6.71 -12.21 0.22
C VAL A 138 7.70 -11.92 -0.90
N ILE A 139 7.56 -10.77 -1.57
CA ILE A 139 8.49 -10.28 -2.59
C ILE A 139 9.36 -9.23 -1.92
N GLU A 140 10.68 -9.45 -1.86
CA GLU A 140 11.61 -8.44 -1.37
C GLU A 140 12.01 -7.49 -2.49
N LEU A 141 12.07 -6.20 -2.18
CA LEU A 141 12.52 -5.13 -3.08
C LEU A 141 14.00 -4.82 -2.84
N ASP A 142 14.58 -4.05 -3.76
CA ASP A 142 15.99 -3.66 -3.70
C ASP A 142 16.35 -2.85 -2.44
N GLU A 143 17.64 -2.83 -2.11
CA GLU A 143 18.19 -2.17 -0.92
C GLU A 143 17.88 -0.67 -0.84
N ASP A 144 17.90 0.02 -1.99
CA ASP A 144 17.71 1.50 -2.06
C ASP A 144 16.36 1.97 -1.49
N ASP A 145 15.37 1.08 -1.43
CA ASP A 145 14.02 1.39 -0.92
C ASP A 145 13.83 1.03 0.56
N LYS A 146 14.85 0.40 1.17
CA LYS A 146 14.76 -0.11 2.55
C LYS A 146 14.79 0.99 3.62
N GLU A 147 15.43 2.13 3.38
CA GLU A 147 15.55 3.18 4.41
C GLU A 147 14.18 3.71 4.88
N ARG A 148 13.30 4.05 3.93
CA ARG A 148 11.93 4.52 4.25
C ARG A 148 11.11 3.43 4.92
N PHE A 149 11.29 2.19 4.47
CA PHE A 149 10.64 1.03 5.05
C PHE A 149 11.10 0.79 6.50
N ILE A 150 12.41 0.96 6.78
CA ILE A 150 12.98 0.86 8.13
C ILE A 150 12.36 1.89 9.07
N GLN A 151 12.13 3.12 8.61
CA GLN A 151 11.48 4.15 9.41
C GLN A 151 10.04 3.76 9.74
N SER A 152 9.26 3.31 8.76
CA SER A 152 7.90 2.80 8.96
C SER A 152 7.87 1.61 9.94
N LYS A 153 8.81 0.66 9.81
CA LYS A 153 8.98 -0.45 10.76
C LYS A 153 9.18 0.04 12.19
N LYS A 154 10.04 1.05 12.40
CA LYS A 154 10.27 1.62 13.74
C LYS A 154 9.00 2.21 14.35
N GLU A 155 8.19 2.91 13.55
CA GLU A 155 6.92 3.48 14.02
C GLU A 155 5.93 2.40 14.45
N VAL A 156 5.82 1.31 13.68
CA VAL A 156 4.97 0.17 14.04
C VAL A 156 5.47 -0.52 15.30
N LEU A 157 6.79 -0.75 15.42
CA LEU A 157 7.39 -1.34 16.63
C LEU A 157 7.17 -0.46 17.88
N ASN A 158 7.30 0.86 17.74
CA ASN A 158 7.02 1.78 18.85
C ASN A 158 5.58 1.66 19.32
N THR A 159 4.63 1.52 18.38
CA THR A 159 3.21 1.32 18.71
C THR A 159 2.97 -0.01 19.42
N LEU A 160 3.62 -1.08 18.98
CA LEU A 160 3.53 -2.40 19.63
C LEU A 160 4.09 -2.37 21.07
N ASN A 161 5.21 -1.67 21.28
CA ASN A 161 5.81 -1.54 22.62
C ASN A 161 4.94 -0.73 23.60
N LEU A 162 3.99 0.08 23.12
CA LEU A 162 3.02 0.78 23.97
C LEU A 162 1.86 -0.12 24.41
N LEU A 163 1.69 -1.29 23.78
CA LEU A 163 0.63 -2.24 24.08
C LEU A 163 1.10 -3.42 24.95
N SER A 164 2.41 -3.54 25.14
CA SER A 164 3.06 -4.56 25.97
C SER A 164 3.38 -4.03 27.36
#